data_e0dc8763f4b559baf9117446687232dc
#
_entry.id   e0dc8763f4b559baf9117446687232dc
#
_cell.length_a   1.000
_cell.length_b   1.000
_cell.length_c   1.000
_cell.angle_alpha   90.00
_cell.angle_beta   90.00
_cell.angle_gamma   90.00
#
_symmetry.space_group_name_H-M   'P 1'
#
loop_
_entity.id
_entity.type
_entity.pdbx_description
1 polymer ?
#
loop_
_entity_poly.entity_id
_entity_poly.type
_entity_poly.pdbx_seq_one_letter_code
_entity_poly.pdbx_strand_id
1 'polypeptide(L)'
;MHNLTLFLPCPAGVEDFLLAEVQAICPAAAASAQRQRGGVELTGTWDDVLRLNLHSRLAQRVLVRLALQPCPHEDALYQAAHQVLWELWFTPAQTFKVELTAHQCPFQSLNFAALRIKDAVCDRMRERFGQRPSVDTVQPQVRLHAHLGPDQVWLYIDTSGEPLFKRGWRSDTGDAPLKETLAAAMIAASGWTGLDAQGQPQPLYDPCCGSGTVAIEAAQRALQIA
;
A
#
# COMPACT_ATOMS: atom_id res chain seq x y z
N MET A 1 -5.07 20.84 -9.77
CA MET A 1 -5.11 19.52 -9.13
C MET A 1 -3.85 19.40 -8.28
N HIS A 2 -3.97 19.06 -7.00
CA HIS A 2 -2.77 18.91 -6.16
C HIS A 2 -2.09 17.60 -6.48
N ASN A 3 -0.80 17.66 -6.76
CA ASN A 3 0.02 16.47 -6.94
C ASN A 3 0.23 15.78 -5.59
N LEU A 4 -0.03 14.48 -5.53
CA LEU A 4 0.16 13.62 -4.38
C LEU A 4 1.43 12.78 -4.58
N THR A 5 2.19 12.57 -3.52
CA THR A 5 3.22 11.53 -3.53
C THR A 5 2.61 10.22 -3.07
N LEU A 6 2.65 9.22 -3.93
CA LEU A 6 2.07 7.90 -3.71
C LEU A 6 3.19 6.89 -3.48
N PHE A 7 2.97 5.95 -2.57
CA PHE A 7 3.85 4.80 -2.38
C PHE A 7 3.03 3.50 -2.42
N LEU A 8 3.45 2.58 -3.26
CA LEU A 8 2.81 1.28 -3.44
C LEU A 8 3.76 0.19 -2.91
N PRO A 9 3.53 -0.33 -1.70
CA PRO A 9 4.35 -1.42 -1.19
C PRO A 9 4.08 -2.73 -1.93
N CYS A 10 5.15 -3.52 -2.16
CA CYS A 10 5.10 -4.86 -2.74
C CYS A 10 6.10 -5.79 -2.04
N PRO A 11 6.01 -7.11 -2.24
CA PRO A 11 7.04 -8.03 -1.80
C PRO A 11 8.39 -7.74 -2.44
N ALA A 12 9.49 -8.03 -1.73
CA ALA A 12 10.84 -7.90 -2.26
C ALA A 12 11.04 -8.74 -3.53
N GLY A 13 11.63 -8.13 -4.56
CA GLY A 13 11.85 -8.75 -5.87
C GLY A 13 10.70 -8.54 -6.87
N VAL A 14 9.59 -7.90 -6.44
CA VAL A 14 8.44 -7.59 -7.30
C VAL A 14 8.48 -6.14 -7.80
N GLU A 15 9.41 -5.33 -7.30
CA GLU A 15 9.43 -3.89 -7.53
C GLU A 15 9.49 -3.49 -9.01
N ASP A 16 10.27 -4.21 -9.84
CA ASP A 16 10.40 -3.90 -11.27
C ASP A 16 9.11 -4.22 -12.04
N PHE A 17 8.43 -5.32 -11.66
CA PHE A 17 7.13 -5.67 -12.23
C PHE A 17 6.04 -4.68 -11.82
N LEU A 18 6.06 -4.25 -10.56
CA LEU A 18 5.14 -3.24 -10.06
C LEU A 18 5.39 -1.89 -10.75
N LEU A 19 6.66 -1.51 -10.99
CA LEU A 19 6.98 -0.28 -11.72
C LEU A 19 6.36 -0.29 -13.12
N ALA A 20 6.53 -1.39 -13.86
CA ALA A 20 5.95 -1.53 -15.20
C ALA A 20 4.41 -1.49 -15.14
N GLU A 21 3.79 -2.13 -14.14
CA GLU A 21 2.34 -2.10 -13.93
C GLU A 21 1.84 -0.67 -13.65
N VAL A 22 2.50 0.06 -12.73
CA VAL A 22 2.16 1.45 -12.37
C VAL A 22 2.25 2.37 -13.59
N GLN A 23 3.31 2.23 -14.40
CA GLN A 23 3.49 3.03 -15.61
C GLN A 23 2.40 2.75 -16.66
N ALA A 24 1.92 1.51 -16.74
CA ALA A 24 0.82 1.16 -17.63
C ALA A 24 -0.54 1.67 -17.15
N ILE A 25 -0.81 1.61 -15.83
CA ILE A 25 -2.07 2.09 -15.23
C ILE A 25 -2.16 3.62 -15.24
N CYS A 26 -1.02 4.30 -14.97
CA CYS A 26 -0.94 5.76 -14.84
C CYS A 26 0.05 6.37 -15.85
N PRO A 27 -0.25 6.32 -17.17
CA PRO A 27 0.70 6.75 -18.20
C PRO A 27 1.08 8.24 -18.07
N ALA A 28 0.18 9.09 -17.57
CA ALA A 28 0.46 10.52 -17.35
C ALA A 28 1.47 10.74 -16.21
N ALA A 29 1.51 9.86 -15.22
CA ALA A 29 2.42 9.91 -14.08
C ALA A 29 3.67 9.00 -14.26
N ALA A 30 3.75 8.24 -15.36
CA ALA A 30 4.78 7.22 -15.62
C ALA A 30 6.22 7.73 -15.46
N ALA A 31 6.48 8.96 -15.94
CA ALA A 31 7.83 9.58 -15.86
C ALA A 31 8.27 9.87 -14.42
N SER A 32 7.34 10.00 -13.47
CA SER A 32 7.63 10.24 -12.05
C SER A 32 7.78 8.95 -11.25
N ALA A 33 7.33 7.82 -11.82
CA ALA A 33 7.35 6.54 -11.13
C ALA A 33 8.77 6.01 -10.99
N GLN A 34 9.15 5.68 -9.76
CA GLN A 34 10.50 5.22 -9.42
C GLN A 34 10.43 4.00 -8.51
N ARG A 35 11.28 3.02 -8.81
CA ARG A 35 11.51 1.88 -7.93
C ARG A 35 12.14 2.36 -6.63
N GLN A 36 11.57 1.91 -5.54
CA GLN A 36 12.10 2.06 -4.19
C GLN A 36 12.24 0.69 -3.54
N ARG A 37 12.97 0.61 -2.45
CA ARG A 37 13.04 -0.63 -1.67
C ARG A 37 11.66 -1.00 -1.12
N GLY A 38 11.15 -2.17 -1.51
CA GLY A 38 9.87 -2.71 -1.06
C GLY A 38 8.64 -2.06 -1.71
N GLY A 39 8.81 -1.35 -2.85
CA GLY A 39 7.70 -0.77 -3.56
C GLY A 39 8.05 0.20 -4.68
N VAL A 40 7.07 0.97 -5.10
CA VAL A 40 7.19 2.01 -6.12
C VAL A 40 6.66 3.33 -5.57
N GLU A 41 7.40 4.40 -5.76
CA GLU A 41 6.95 5.77 -5.48
C GLU A 41 6.66 6.51 -6.79
N LEU A 42 5.59 7.31 -6.81
CA LEU A 42 5.26 8.19 -7.93
C LEU A 42 4.57 9.47 -7.45
N THR A 43 4.61 10.49 -8.31
CA THR A 43 3.81 11.71 -8.15
C THR A 43 2.60 11.61 -9.06
N GLY A 44 1.40 11.61 -8.48
CA GLY A 44 0.14 11.41 -9.20
C GLY A 44 -0.99 12.27 -8.66
N THR A 45 -2.18 12.03 -9.18
CA THR A 45 -3.44 12.70 -8.84
C THR A 45 -4.38 11.76 -8.08
N TRP A 46 -5.53 12.26 -7.63
CA TRP A 46 -6.58 11.39 -7.08
C TRP A 46 -7.12 10.38 -8.08
N ASP A 47 -7.18 10.72 -9.36
CA ASP A 47 -7.57 9.76 -10.41
C ASP A 47 -6.57 8.60 -10.49
N ASP A 48 -5.27 8.88 -10.32
CA ASP A 48 -4.26 7.83 -10.27
C ASP A 48 -4.40 6.96 -9.02
N VAL A 49 -4.73 7.54 -7.86
CA VAL A 49 -5.03 6.79 -6.63
C VAL A 49 -6.19 5.82 -6.87
N LEU A 50 -7.29 6.28 -7.48
CA LEU A 50 -8.46 5.45 -7.77
C LEU A 50 -8.12 4.34 -8.77
N ARG A 51 -7.41 4.66 -9.86
CA ARG A 51 -6.99 3.68 -10.87
C ARG A 51 -6.06 2.61 -10.28
N LEU A 52 -5.09 3.02 -9.47
CA LEU A 52 -4.16 2.09 -8.82
C LEU A 52 -4.86 1.17 -7.83
N ASN A 53 -5.81 1.68 -7.02
CA ASN A 53 -6.60 0.85 -6.13
C ASN A 53 -7.50 -0.14 -6.89
N LEU A 54 -8.02 0.24 -8.06
CA LEU A 54 -8.90 -0.61 -8.85
C LEU A 54 -8.13 -1.65 -9.67
N HIS A 55 -7.02 -1.26 -10.29
CA HIS A 55 -6.38 -2.07 -11.34
C HIS A 55 -5.05 -2.72 -10.93
N SER A 56 -4.37 -2.25 -9.85
CA SER A 56 -3.09 -2.84 -9.47
C SER A 56 -3.27 -4.25 -8.91
N ARG A 57 -2.53 -5.19 -9.49
CA ARG A 57 -2.51 -6.59 -9.08
C ARG A 57 -1.29 -6.94 -8.23
N LEU A 58 -0.24 -6.12 -8.30
CA LEU A 58 1.05 -6.36 -7.66
C LEU A 58 1.22 -5.57 -6.36
N ALA A 59 0.60 -4.39 -6.27
CA ALA A 59 0.63 -3.58 -5.05
C ALA A 59 -0.14 -4.25 -3.90
N GLN A 60 0.38 -4.11 -2.70
CA GLN A 60 -0.34 -4.53 -1.50
C GLN A 60 -1.36 -3.48 -1.05
N ARG A 61 -1.02 -2.21 -1.26
CA ARG A 61 -1.82 -1.02 -0.90
C ARG A 61 -1.42 0.16 -1.79
N VAL A 62 -2.24 1.20 -1.76
CA VAL A 62 -1.91 2.53 -2.30
C VAL A 62 -1.88 3.51 -1.14
N LEU A 63 -0.69 4.02 -0.81
CA LEU A 63 -0.45 4.93 0.30
C LEU A 63 -0.19 6.33 -0.21
N VAL A 64 -0.82 7.34 0.38
CA VAL A 64 -0.52 8.76 0.13
C VAL A 64 0.43 9.26 1.19
N ARG A 65 1.61 9.76 0.79
CA ARG A 65 2.58 10.33 1.73
C ARG A 65 2.14 11.70 2.22
N LEU A 66 2.01 11.84 3.52
CA LEU A 66 1.62 13.07 4.20
C LEU A 66 2.82 13.86 4.72
N ALA A 67 3.86 13.13 5.13
CA ALA A 67 5.09 13.74 5.60
C ALA A 67 6.31 12.84 5.36
N LEU A 68 7.45 13.48 5.19
CA LEU A 68 8.79 12.91 5.26
C LEU A 68 9.62 13.88 6.09
N GLN A 69 10.07 13.45 7.27
CA GLN A 69 10.73 14.30 8.24
C GLN A 69 11.95 13.62 8.84
N PRO A 70 12.98 14.36 9.23
CA PRO A 70 14.05 13.83 10.08
C PRO A 70 13.48 13.31 11.39
N CYS A 71 13.98 12.14 11.83
CA CYS A 71 13.48 11.46 13.01
C CYS A 71 14.60 10.72 13.76
N PRO A 72 15.55 11.46 14.36
CA PRO A 72 16.69 10.86 15.05
C PRO A 72 16.33 10.27 16.42
N HIS A 73 15.20 10.64 17.03
CA HIS A 73 14.74 10.20 18.36
C HIS A 73 13.22 10.29 18.48
N GLU A 74 12.67 9.72 19.56
CA GLU A 74 11.23 9.55 19.77
C GLU A 74 10.44 10.86 19.88
N ASP A 75 11.04 11.93 20.42
CA ASP A 75 10.39 13.24 20.47
C ASP A 75 10.26 13.87 19.09
N ALA A 76 11.26 13.68 18.22
CA ALA A 76 11.17 14.10 16.83
C ALA A 76 10.06 13.35 16.09
N LEU A 77 9.84 12.06 16.41
CA LEU A 77 8.73 11.27 15.86
C LEU A 77 7.37 11.85 16.24
N TYR A 78 7.20 12.21 17.53
CA TYR A 78 5.97 12.86 17.98
C TYR A 78 5.74 14.17 17.25
N GLN A 79 6.76 15.02 17.16
CA GLN A 79 6.65 16.32 16.48
C GLN A 79 6.33 16.16 14.97
N ALA A 80 7.01 15.25 14.30
CA ALA A 80 6.74 14.95 12.89
C ALA A 80 5.27 14.52 12.66
N ALA A 81 4.74 13.64 13.51
CA ALA A 81 3.36 13.19 13.42
C ALA A 81 2.35 14.29 13.82
N HIS A 82 2.67 15.13 14.82
CA HIS A 82 1.80 16.21 15.25
C HIS A 82 1.68 17.33 14.22
N GLN A 83 2.72 17.59 13.40
CA GLN A 83 2.72 18.61 12.36
C GLN A 83 1.86 18.23 11.14
N VAL A 84 1.54 16.97 10.95
CA VAL A 84 0.66 16.54 9.84
C VAL A 84 -0.75 17.09 10.02
N LEU A 85 -1.33 17.61 8.96
CA LEU A 85 -2.69 18.16 8.94
C LEU A 85 -3.72 17.02 8.80
N TRP A 86 -3.84 16.18 9.85
CA TRP A 86 -4.72 15.01 9.86
C TRP A 86 -6.19 15.38 9.62
N GLU A 87 -6.59 16.59 10.03
CA GLU A 87 -7.93 17.15 9.85
C GLU A 87 -8.35 17.32 8.38
N LEU A 88 -7.42 17.29 7.45
CA LEU A 88 -7.72 17.29 6.01
C LEU A 88 -8.08 15.89 5.48
N TRP A 89 -7.86 14.84 6.27
CA TRP A 89 -7.94 13.46 5.83
C TRP A 89 -9.06 12.68 6.53
N PHE A 90 -9.33 12.96 7.78
CA PHE A 90 -10.39 12.31 8.53
C PHE A 90 -10.83 13.18 9.72
N THR A 91 -11.92 12.77 10.37
CA THR A 91 -12.52 13.49 11.50
C THR A 91 -12.42 12.66 12.78
N PRO A 92 -12.57 13.28 13.98
CA PRO A 92 -12.59 12.55 15.25
C PRO A 92 -13.73 11.52 15.39
N ALA A 93 -14.75 11.58 14.53
CA ALA A 93 -15.83 10.60 14.50
C ALA A 93 -15.40 9.24 13.93
N GLN A 94 -14.29 9.20 13.21
CA GLN A 94 -13.75 7.98 12.59
C GLN A 94 -12.72 7.33 13.50
N THR A 95 -12.75 5.99 13.56
CA THR A 95 -11.73 5.22 14.25
C THR A 95 -10.49 5.08 13.38
N PHE A 96 -9.32 4.98 14.02
CA PHE A 96 -8.07 4.83 13.29
C PHE A 96 -7.11 3.81 13.93
N LYS A 97 -6.14 3.39 13.15
CA LYS A 97 -5.02 2.53 13.57
C LYS A 97 -3.72 3.04 12.97
N VAL A 98 -2.63 2.93 13.72
CA VAL A 98 -1.26 3.14 13.21
C VAL A 98 -0.61 1.79 12.96
N GLU A 99 -0.19 1.56 11.73
CA GLU A 99 0.64 0.42 11.32
C GLU A 99 2.07 0.94 11.09
N LEU A 100 3.06 0.29 11.68
CA LEU A 100 4.44 0.76 11.66
C LEU A 100 5.36 -0.32 11.13
N THR A 101 6.22 0.07 10.19
CA THR A 101 7.35 -0.72 9.70
C THR A 101 8.66 0.00 9.95
N ALA A 102 9.76 -0.73 10.05
CA ALA A 102 11.06 -0.12 10.27
C ALA A 102 12.17 -0.85 9.51
N HIS A 103 13.18 -0.07 9.11
CA HIS A 103 14.42 -0.60 8.56
C HIS A 103 15.61 0.19 9.09
N GLN A 104 16.53 -0.49 9.79
CA GLN A 104 17.72 0.11 10.43
C GLN A 104 17.38 1.30 11.36
N CYS A 105 16.20 1.24 11.97
CA CYS A 105 15.69 2.25 12.86
C CYS A 105 16.43 2.21 14.23
N PRO A 106 16.81 3.36 14.81
CA PRO A 106 17.49 3.40 16.10
C PRO A 106 16.58 3.13 17.31
N PHE A 107 15.26 3.05 17.11
CA PHE A 107 14.29 2.91 18.21
C PHE A 107 14.24 1.48 18.72
N GLN A 108 14.29 1.32 20.05
CA GLN A 108 14.29 0.01 20.71
C GLN A 108 12.92 -0.67 20.66
N SER A 109 11.82 0.10 20.68
CA SER A 109 10.45 -0.42 20.70
C SER A 109 9.59 0.18 19.60
N LEU A 110 9.24 -0.63 18.60
CA LEU A 110 8.32 -0.22 17.56
C LEU A 110 6.89 -0.01 18.08
N ASN A 111 6.47 -0.76 19.10
CA ASN A 111 5.19 -0.54 19.76
C ASN A 111 5.14 0.84 20.43
N PHE A 112 6.20 1.24 21.13
CA PHE A 112 6.26 2.56 21.72
C PHE A 112 6.26 3.65 20.65
N ALA A 113 7.00 3.49 19.55
CA ALA A 113 6.99 4.42 18.44
C ALA A 113 5.57 4.56 17.82
N ALA A 114 4.84 3.45 17.64
CA ALA A 114 3.46 3.49 17.17
C ALA A 114 2.53 4.24 18.13
N LEU A 115 2.71 4.06 19.45
CA LEU A 115 1.96 4.80 20.46
C LEU A 115 2.29 6.31 20.43
N ARG A 116 3.55 6.70 20.22
CA ARG A 116 3.94 8.11 20.09
C ARG A 116 3.27 8.77 18.90
N ILE A 117 3.22 8.10 17.74
CA ILE A 117 2.48 8.60 16.57
C ILE A 117 0.98 8.71 16.88
N LYS A 118 0.39 7.67 17.49
CA LYS A 118 -1.02 7.67 17.90
C LYS A 118 -1.34 8.85 18.82
N ASP A 119 -0.50 9.10 19.82
CA ASP A 119 -0.69 10.21 20.76
C ASP A 119 -0.62 11.57 20.05
N ALA A 120 0.35 11.76 19.16
CA ALA A 120 0.50 12.96 18.35
C ALA A 120 -0.74 13.24 17.48
N VAL A 121 -1.28 12.20 16.81
CA VAL A 121 -2.53 12.29 16.02
C VAL A 121 -3.71 12.70 16.92
N CYS A 122 -3.86 12.03 18.07
CA CYS A 122 -4.94 12.31 19.01
C CYS A 122 -4.85 13.74 19.56
N ASP A 123 -3.65 14.21 19.92
CA ASP A 123 -3.44 15.54 20.47
C ASP A 123 -3.71 16.61 19.43
N ARG A 124 -3.20 16.45 18.20
CA ARG A 124 -3.50 17.33 17.06
C ARG A 124 -5.00 17.45 16.80
N MET A 125 -5.72 16.32 16.77
CA MET A 125 -7.16 16.32 16.52
C MET A 125 -7.93 16.95 17.67
N ARG A 126 -7.50 16.75 18.93
CA ARG A 126 -8.08 17.40 20.10
C ARG A 126 -7.88 18.91 20.08
N GLU A 127 -6.70 19.39 19.70
CA GLU A 127 -6.42 20.81 19.55
C GLU A 127 -7.28 21.45 18.48
N ARG A 128 -7.51 20.72 17.36
CA ARG A 128 -8.26 21.26 16.23
C ARG A 128 -9.77 21.21 16.41
N PHE A 129 -10.30 20.13 17.00
CA PHE A 129 -11.74 19.85 17.09
C PHE A 129 -12.26 19.76 18.51
N GLY A 130 -11.43 19.86 19.54
CA GLY A 130 -11.82 19.63 20.93
C GLY A 130 -12.08 18.16 21.26
N GLN A 131 -11.91 17.25 20.31
CA GLN A 131 -12.23 15.82 20.42
C GLN A 131 -11.08 14.95 19.93
N ARG A 132 -10.93 13.76 20.52
CA ARG A 132 -9.94 12.76 20.13
C ARG A 132 -10.62 11.66 19.32
N PRO A 133 -10.04 11.22 18.20
CA PRO A 133 -10.51 10.01 17.51
C PRO A 133 -10.23 8.77 18.37
N SER A 134 -11.11 7.78 18.26
CA SER A 134 -10.93 6.48 18.91
C SER A 134 -10.01 5.57 18.10
N VAL A 135 -9.27 4.71 18.80
CA VAL A 135 -8.42 3.69 18.17
C VAL A 135 -9.21 2.39 18.08
N ASP A 136 -9.23 1.81 16.88
CA ASP A 136 -9.73 0.46 16.63
C ASP A 136 -8.65 -0.36 15.91
N THR A 137 -8.13 -1.38 16.57
CA THR A 137 -7.06 -2.22 16.03
C THR A 137 -7.57 -3.35 15.15
N VAL A 138 -8.86 -3.65 15.18
CA VAL A 138 -9.48 -4.76 14.45
C VAL A 138 -10.12 -4.28 13.14
N GLN A 139 -11.02 -3.30 13.22
CA GLN A 139 -11.76 -2.77 12.07
C GLN A 139 -11.68 -1.22 12.01
N PRO A 140 -10.48 -0.65 11.90
CA PRO A 140 -10.33 0.80 11.81
C PRO A 140 -10.95 1.32 10.52
N GLN A 141 -11.60 2.48 10.60
CA GLN A 141 -12.09 3.19 9.42
C GLN A 141 -10.95 3.90 8.66
N VAL A 142 -9.90 4.30 9.37
CA VAL A 142 -8.72 4.95 8.80
C VAL A 142 -7.46 4.18 9.22
N ARG A 143 -6.59 3.89 8.26
CA ARG A 143 -5.29 3.27 8.51
C ARG A 143 -4.19 4.27 8.22
N LEU A 144 -3.36 4.52 9.20
CA LEU A 144 -2.16 5.33 9.07
C LEU A 144 -0.96 4.39 9.01
N HIS A 145 -0.09 4.60 8.03
CA HIS A 145 1.16 3.85 7.94
C HIS A 145 2.33 4.76 8.26
N ALA A 146 3.26 4.25 9.05
CA ALA A 146 4.55 4.88 9.29
C ALA A 146 5.67 3.93 8.89
N HIS A 147 6.69 4.48 8.25
CA HIS A 147 7.94 3.78 8.01
C HIS A 147 9.08 4.53 8.68
N LEU A 148 9.85 3.84 9.52
CA LEU A 148 11.02 4.38 10.20
C LEU A 148 12.29 3.90 9.52
N GLY A 149 13.07 4.85 9.03
CA GLY A 149 14.42 4.63 8.54
C GLY A 149 15.49 4.87 9.62
N PRO A 150 16.76 4.96 9.22
CA PRO A 150 17.86 5.23 10.17
C PRO A 150 17.74 6.60 10.86
N ASP A 151 17.27 7.61 10.16
CA ASP A 151 17.23 9.01 10.59
C ASP A 151 15.97 9.77 10.12
N GLN A 152 15.02 9.08 9.48
CA GLN A 152 13.83 9.68 8.89
C GLN A 152 12.57 8.87 9.21
N VAL A 153 11.42 9.55 9.17
CA VAL A 153 10.09 8.95 9.21
C VAL A 153 9.28 9.37 7.99
N TRP A 154 8.63 8.38 7.36
CA TRP A 154 7.60 8.58 6.35
C TRP A 154 6.24 8.30 6.98
N LEU A 155 5.32 9.26 6.85
CA LEU A 155 3.95 9.13 7.35
C LEU A 155 2.99 9.13 6.16
N TYR A 156 2.09 8.13 6.15
CA TYR A 156 1.16 7.90 5.06
C TYR A 156 -0.26 7.71 5.58
N ILE A 157 -1.23 8.00 4.72
CA ILE A 157 -2.60 7.51 4.85
C ILE A 157 -2.85 6.42 3.82
N ASP A 158 -3.52 5.35 4.25
CA ASP A 158 -3.93 4.25 3.38
C ASP A 158 -5.25 4.59 2.68
N THR A 159 -5.26 4.45 1.36
CA THR A 159 -6.44 4.69 0.54
C THR A 159 -7.12 3.39 0.08
N SER A 160 -6.52 2.23 0.40
CA SER A 160 -7.03 0.92 -0.04
C SER A 160 -8.03 0.31 0.94
N GLY A 161 -7.94 0.66 2.24
CA GLY A 161 -8.73 0.02 3.29
C GLY A 161 -8.27 -1.41 3.55
N GLU A 162 -8.92 -2.40 2.93
CA GLU A 162 -8.41 -3.78 2.95
C GLU A 162 -7.22 -3.92 1.99
N PRO A 163 -6.27 -4.84 2.30
CA PRO A 163 -5.15 -5.12 1.40
C PRO A 163 -5.62 -5.55 0.01
N LEU A 164 -4.97 -5.07 -1.04
CA LEU A 164 -5.38 -5.32 -2.44
C LEU A 164 -5.30 -6.80 -2.85
N PHE A 165 -4.59 -7.64 -2.12
CA PHE A 165 -4.63 -9.09 -2.36
C PHE A 165 -5.96 -9.74 -1.94
N LYS A 166 -6.76 -9.11 -1.06
CA LYS A 166 -8.09 -9.56 -0.69
C LYS A 166 -9.11 -9.14 -1.76
N ARG A 167 -9.12 -9.81 -2.89
CA ARG A 167 -9.96 -9.44 -4.03
C ARG A 167 -11.43 -9.84 -3.90
N GLY A 168 -11.81 -10.50 -2.79
CA GLY A 168 -13.20 -10.86 -2.48
C GLY A 168 -13.74 -12.12 -3.17
N TRP A 169 -13.00 -12.71 -4.11
CA TRP A 169 -13.45 -13.93 -4.80
C TRP A 169 -13.13 -15.22 -4.05
N ARG A 170 -12.26 -15.19 -3.06
CA ARG A 170 -11.85 -16.37 -2.30
C ARG A 170 -12.92 -16.77 -1.30
N SER A 171 -13.56 -17.92 -1.50
CA SER A 171 -14.54 -18.50 -0.58
C SER A 171 -13.92 -19.50 0.39
N ASP A 172 -12.85 -20.19 -0.04
CA ASP A 172 -12.13 -21.18 0.76
C ASP A 172 -10.63 -20.86 0.75
N THR A 173 -10.01 -20.87 1.92
CA THR A 173 -8.61 -20.44 2.06
C THR A 173 -7.63 -21.59 2.17
N GLY A 174 -8.04 -22.82 2.41
CA GLY A 174 -7.11 -23.92 2.70
C GLY A 174 -6.11 -23.59 3.83
N ASP A 175 -5.17 -24.48 4.11
CA ASP A 175 -4.21 -24.34 5.22
C ASP A 175 -3.08 -23.32 4.92
N ALA A 176 -2.67 -23.18 3.65
CA ALA A 176 -1.54 -22.32 3.24
C ALA A 176 -1.84 -21.62 1.89
N PRO A 177 -2.77 -20.65 1.87
CA PRO A 177 -3.17 -20.00 0.62
C PRO A 177 -2.05 -19.10 0.06
N LEU A 178 -1.78 -19.20 -1.25
CA LEU A 178 -0.95 -18.25 -1.96
C LEU A 178 -1.68 -16.89 -2.01
N LYS A 179 -0.99 -15.81 -1.66
CA LYS A 179 -1.56 -14.47 -1.79
C LYS A 179 -1.73 -14.11 -3.27
N GLU A 180 -2.83 -13.47 -3.61
CA GLU A 180 -3.20 -13.08 -4.98
C GLU A 180 -2.13 -12.19 -5.62
N THR A 181 -1.56 -11.24 -4.87
CA THR A 181 -0.46 -10.39 -5.37
C THR A 181 0.81 -11.18 -5.70
N LEU A 182 1.10 -12.27 -4.98
CA LEU A 182 2.23 -13.16 -5.29
C LEU A 182 1.94 -14.00 -6.53
N ALA A 183 0.71 -14.53 -6.68
CA ALA A 183 0.30 -15.24 -7.89
C ALA A 183 0.39 -14.33 -9.13
N ALA A 184 -0.09 -13.09 -9.02
CA ALA A 184 0.03 -12.09 -10.07
C ALA A 184 1.51 -11.78 -10.41
N ALA A 185 2.39 -11.71 -9.39
CA ALA A 185 3.83 -11.50 -9.59
C ALA A 185 4.50 -12.70 -10.30
N MET A 186 4.12 -13.94 -9.97
CA MET A 186 4.60 -15.13 -10.68
C MET A 186 4.19 -15.11 -12.16
N ILE A 187 2.94 -14.74 -12.46
CA ILE A 187 2.47 -14.59 -13.85
C ILE A 187 3.23 -13.47 -14.56
N ALA A 188 3.46 -12.32 -13.91
CA ALA A 188 4.24 -11.24 -14.48
C ALA A 188 5.68 -11.68 -14.79
N ALA A 189 6.32 -12.40 -13.86
CA ALA A 189 7.69 -12.90 -13.99
C ALA A 189 7.83 -13.98 -15.10
N SER A 190 6.76 -14.77 -15.35
CA SER A 190 6.78 -15.77 -16.43
C SER A 190 6.70 -15.15 -17.83
N GLY A 191 6.35 -13.85 -17.95
CA GLY A 191 6.10 -13.19 -19.22
C GLY A 191 4.79 -13.62 -19.90
N TRP A 192 3.96 -14.46 -19.24
CA TRP A 192 2.68 -14.89 -19.82
C TRP A 192 1.69 -13.73 -19.89
N THR A 193 1.09 -13.52 -21.03
CA THR A 193 0.17 -12.39 -21.32
C THR A 193 -1.27 -12.83 -21.61
N GLY A 194 -1.50 -14.13 -21.72
CA GLY A 194 -2.79 -14.70 -22.14
C GLY A 194 -2.89 -14.90 -23.65
N LEU A 195 -2.22 -14.09 -24.44
CA LEU A 195 -2.18 -14.18 -25.90
C LEU A 195 -0.73 -14.23 -26.38
N ASP A 196 -0.48 -14.95 -27.47
CA ASP A 196 0.81 -14.94 -28.15
C ASP A 196 0.96 -13.70 -29.08
N ALA A 197 2.10 -13.59 -29.75
CA ALA A 197 2.38 -12.49 -30.69
C ALA A 197 1.41 -12.43 -31.89
N GLN A 198 0.70 -13.50 -32.17
CA GLN A 198 -0.30 -13.64 -33.24
C GLN A 198 -1.73 -13.43 -32.70
N GLY A 199 -1.90 -13.11 -31.39
CA GLY A 199 -3.20 -12.92 -30.76
C GLY A 199 -3.96 -14.22 -30.46
N GLN A 200 -3.28 -15.39 -30.52
CA GLN A 200 -3.90 -16.66 -30.16
C GLN A 200 -3.79 -16.93 -28.67
N PRO A 201 -4.75 -17.65 -28.07
CA PRO A 201 -4.70 -18.01 -26.67
C PRO A 201 -3.40 -18.75 -26.30
N GLN A 202 -2.69 -18.25 -25.33
CA GLN A 202 -1.46 -18.85 -24.80
C GLN A 202 -1.80 -19.77 -23.65
N PRO A 203 -1.45 -21.08 -23.70
CA PRO A 203 -1.76 -22.00 -22.62
C PRO A 203 -0.97 -21.63 -21.34
N LEU A 204 -1.59 -21.85 -20.18
CA LEU A 204 -0.97 -21.77 -18.86
C LEU A 204 -1.07 -23.15 -18.20
N TYR A 205 0.04 -23.62 -17.68
CA TYR A 205 0.10 -24.87 -16.89
C TYR A 205 0.58 -24.58 -15.48
N ASP A 206 -0.23 -24.90 -14.48
CA ASP A 206 0.08 -24.79 -13.07
C ASP A 206 0.15 -26.19 -12.43
N PRO A 207 1.38 -26.72 -12.19
CA PRO A 207 1.55 -28.05 -11.60
C PRO A 207 1.21 -28.13 -10.12
N CYS A 208 1.05 -26.99 -9.45
CA CYS A 208 0.83 -26.87 -8.01
C CYS A 208 -0.40 -26.01 -7.71
N CYS A 209 -1.49 -26.22 -8.44
CA CYS A 209 -2.63 -25.30 -8.49
C CYS A 209 -3.30 -25.00 -7.12
N GLY A 210 -3.25 -25.92 -6.17
CA GLY A 210 -3.92 -25.73 -4.87
C GLY A 210 -5.38 -25.32 -5.04
N SER A 211 -5.76 -24.18 -4.44
CA SER A 211 -7.08 -23.58 -4.60
C SER A 211 -7.28 -22.78 -5.90
N GLY A 212 -6.36 -22.92 -6.88
CA GLY A 212 -6.48 -22.28 -8.19
C GLY A 212 -6.09 -20.81 -8.25
N THR A 213 -5.37 -20.27 -7.25
CA THR A 213 -5.07 -18.84 -7.18
C THR A 213 -4.35 -18.32 -8.43
N VAL A 214 -3.33 -19.05 -8.93
CA VAL A 214 -2.59 -18.66 -10.14
C VAL A 214 -3.51 -18.70 -11.37
N ALA A 215 -4.31 -19.74 -11.52
CA ALA A 215 -5.25 -19.88 -12.64
C ALA A 215 -6.30 -18.76 -12.66
N ILE A 216 -6.85 -18.39 -11.50
CA ILE A 216 -7.83 -17.31 -11.37
C ILE A 216 -7.19 -15.96 -11.72
N GLU A 217 -6.01 -15.64 -11.17
CA GLU A 217 -5.28 -14.40 -11.47
C GLU A 217 -4.91 -14.33 -12.97
N ALA A 218 -4.52 -15.44 -13.58
CA ALA A 218 -4.25 -15.50 -15.01
C ALA A 218 -5.51 -15.25 -15.85
N ALA A 219 -6.63 -15.87 -15.51
CA ALA A 219 -7.90 -15.66 -16.20
C ALA A 219 -8.36 -14.19 -16.11
N GLN A 220 -8.29 -13.60 -14.91
CA GLN A 220 -8.62 -12.19 -14.71
C GLN A 220 -7.71 -11.25 -15.53
N ARG A 221 -6.40 -11.57 -15.59
CA ARG A 221 -5.45 -10.81 -16.41
C ARG A 221 -5.78 -10.90 -17.90
N ALA A 222 -6.03 -12.10 -18.40
CA ALA A 222 -6.38 -12.33 -19.82
C ALA A 222 -7.68 -11.64 -20.22
N LEU A 223 -8.67 -11.61 -19.31
CA LEU A 223 -9.96 -10.96 -19.50
C LEU A 223 -9.96 -9.46 -19.16
N GLN A 224 -8.83 -8.90 -18.72
CA GLN A 224 -8.68 -7.50 -18.30
C GLN A 224 -9.71 -7.09 -17.21
N ILE A 225 -10.06 -8.01 -16.32
CA ILE A 225 -10.94 -7.73 -15.18
C ILE A 225 -10.13 -6.96 -14.12
N ALA A 226 -10.71 -5.86 -13.62
CA ALA A 226 -10.12 -5.03 -12.56
C ALA A 226 -10.18 -5.72 -11.19
#